data_df7e42bae10b98d55add0dd0f2f65540
#
_entry.id   df7e42bae10b98d55add0dd0f2f65540
#
_cell.length_a   1.000
_cell.length_b   1.000
_cell.length_c   1.000
_cell.angle_alpha   90.00
_cell.angle_beta   90.00
_cell.angle_gamma   90.00
#
_symmetry.space_group_name_H-M   'P 1'
#
loop_
_entity.id
_entity.type
_entity.pdbx_description
1 polymer ?
#
loop_
_entity_poly.entity_id
_entity_poly.type
_entity_poly.pdbx_seq_one_letter_code
_entity_poly.pdbx_strand_id
1 'polypeptide(L)'
;MIKRMTGLKENLFIKEILKIKIIFFILFFIFSCQPLEVMDKVIFEYNQLPRISINAKEKLINEVYEINYVYPYIDHSIKNPPILRLKDWISQNISIFGSQNKLIINIVDASLKKTERENKNKKKYQEKTEFFYEIHFLIEFELYDDNNFMLATINAETKRTTTSNKFISLIEKERILDTLILDALIDISLKSDELLKTHMSEYLL
;
A
#
# COMPACT_ATOMS: atom_id res chain seq x y z
N MET A 1 79.04 23.59 6.05
CA MET A 1 77.83 24.35 6.42
C MET A 1 76.65 24.12 5.49
N ILE A 2 76.74 23.38 4.42
CA ILE A 2 75.76 23.17 3.33
C ILE A 2 74.75 21.99 3.65
N LYS A 3 75.17 20.96 4.40
CA LYS A 3 74.34 19.75 4.68
C LYS A 3 73.15 19.95 5.62
N ARG A 4 73.08 21.08 6.39
CA ARG A 4 71.95 21.38 7.32
C ARG A 4 70.77 22.08 6.65
N MET A 5 70.97 22.71 5.50
CA MET A 5 69.91 23.43 4.79
C MET A 5 69.01 22.56 3.92
N THR A 6 69.52 21.39 3.43
CA THR A 6 68.71 20.45 2.61
C THR A 6 67.67 19.70 3.43
N GLY A 7 67.97 19.27 4.67
CA GLY A 7 67.06 18.54 5.51
C GLY A 7 65.88 19.38 6.03
N LEU A 8 66.05 20.71 6.17
CA LEU A 8 64.93 21.58 6.59
C LEU A 8 63.90 21.79 5.47
N LYS A 9 64.35 21.89 4.21
CA LYS A 9 63.44 22.02 3.05
C LYS A 9 62.67 20.72 2.77
N GLU A 10 63.29 19.56 2.92
CA GLU A 10 62.58 18.26 2.79
C GLU A 10 61.50 18.06 3.85
N ASN A 11 61.78 18.40 5.12
CA ASN A 11 60.80 18.31 6.18
C ASN A 11 59.61 19.28 6.01
N LEU A 12 59.83 20.46 5.43
CA LEU A 12 58.75 21.40 5.11
C LEU A 12 57.88 20.87 3.96
N PHE A 13 58.49 20.32 2.94
CA PHE A 13 57.78 19.75 1.78
C PHE A 13 56.93 18.53 2.15
N ILE A 14 57.47 17.64 3.00
CA ILE A 14 56.72 16.48 3.52
C ILE A 14 55.49 16.92 4.36
N LYS A 15 55.64 17.97 5.18
CA LYS A 15 54.53 18.51 5.98
C LYS A 15 53.43 19.10 5.11
N GLU A 16 53.74 19.78 4.04
CA GLU A 16 52.74 20.34 3.09
C GLU A 16 52.01 19.22 2.33
N ILE A 17 52.72 18.19 1.87
CA ILE A 17 52.11 17.02 1.22
C ILE A 17 51.16 16.28 2.19
N LEU A 18 51.54 16.17 3.46
CA LEU A 18 50.71 15.53 4.49
C LEU A 18 49.44 16.30 4.75
N LYS A 19 49.49 17.64 4.82
CA LYS A 19 48.31 18.50 4.96
C LYS A 19 47.36 18.33 3.76
N ILE A 20 47.88 18.32 2.54
CA ILE A 20 47.07 18.12 1.33
C ILE A 20 46.35 16.76 1.34
N LYS A 21 47.07 15.70 1.76
CA LYS A 21 46.46 14.35 1.88
C LYS A 21 45.34 14.31 2.95
N ILE A 22 45.53 14.99 4.08
CA ILE A 22 44.55 15.07 5.15
C ILE A 22 43.32 15.84 4.67
N ILE A 23 43.50 16.97 3.97
CA ILE A 23 42.39 17.76 3.40
C ILE A 23 41.61 16.94 2.37
N PHE A 24 42.29 16.19 1.50
CA PHE A 24 41.69 15.33 0.49
C PHE A 24 40.90 14.18 1.14
N PHE A 25 41.42 13.61 2.23
CA PHE A 25 40.73 12.57 3.01
C PHE A 25 39.49 13.09 3.70
N ILE A 26 39.51 14.30 4.27
CA ILE A 26 38.34 14.96 4.90
C ILE A 26 37.29 15.29 3.83
N LEU A 27 37.71 15.78 2.65
CA LEU A 27 36.79 16.06 1.53
C LEU A 27 36.03 14.80 1.09
N PHE A 28 36.68 13.64 1.11
CA PHE A 28 36.06 12.36 0.72
C PHE A 28 34.92 11.94 1.64
N PHE A 29 35.02 12.28 2.95
CA PHE A 29 33.96 12.01 3.94
C PHE A 29 32.76 12.95 3.80
N ILE A 30 32.95 14.16 3.31
CA ILE A 30 31.84 15.14 3.16
C ILE A 30 30.93 14.78 1.98
N PHE A 31 31.46 14.14 0.93
CA PHE A 31 30.68 13.69 -0.22
C PHE A 31 29.96 12.35 -0.03
N SER A 32 30.16 11.66 1.11
CA SER A 32 29.52 10.37 1.41
C SER A 32 28.08 10.48 1.94
N CYS A 33 27.57 11.69 2.20
CA CYS A 33 26.17 11.89 2.57
C CYS A 33 25.29 11.92 1.31
N GLN A 34 24.83 10.75 0.85
CA GLN A 34 23.75 10.72 -0.14
C GLN A 34 22.48 11.25 0.54
N PRO A 35 21.78 12.20 -0.10
CA PRO A 35 20.47 12.61 0.43
C PRO A 35 19.57 11.38 0.52
N LEU A 36 18.92 11.19 1.68
CA LEU A 36 17.88 10.19 1.81
C LEU A 36 16.80 10.53 0.79
N GLU A 37 16.56 9.66 -0.18
CA GLU A 37 15.39 9.81 -1.05
C GLU A 37 14.14 9.78 -0.17
N VAL A 38 13.52 10.94 -0.03
CA VAL A 38 12.20 11.05 0.62
C VAL A 38 11.20 10.50 -0.38
N MET A 39 10.86 9.23 -0.24
CA MET A 39 9.80 8.63 -1.04
C MET A 39 8.45 9.22 -0.60
N ASP A 40 7.69 9.72 -1.57
CA ASP A 40 6.34 10.24 -1.31
C ASP A 40 5.44 9.14 -0.73
N LYS A 41 4.72 9.52 0.32
CA LYS A 41 3.78 8.63 0.99
C LYS A 41 2.53 8.45 0.13
N VAL A 42 2.03 7.23 0.00
CA VAL A 42 0.74 6.98 -0.65
C VAL A 42 -0.37 7.56 0.22
N ILE A 43 -1.17 8.45 -0.37
CA ILE A 43 -2.30 9.11 0.29
C ILE A 43 -3.59 8.43 -0.18
N PHE A 44 -4.43 8.01 0.78
CA PHE A 44 -5.74 7.42 0.50
C PHE A 44 -6.81 8.52 0.52
N GLU A 45 -7.15 9.04 -0.66
CA GLU A 45 -8.16 10.08 -0.82
C GLU A 45 -9.52 9.48 -1.21
N TYR A 46 -10.29 9.06 -0.21
CA TYR A 46 -11.61 8.44 -0.42
C TYR A 46 -12.60 9.36 -1.15
N ASN A 47 -12.43 10.68 -1.05
CA ASN A 47 -13.30 11.66 -1.72
C ASN A 47 -13.27 11.59 -3.25
N GLN A 48 -12.23 11.00 -3.83
CA GLN A 48 -12.10 10.81 -5.29
C GLN A 48 -12.77 9.51 -5.78
N LEU A 49 -13.18 8.64 -4.85
CA LEU A 49 -13.86 7.39 -5.16
C LEU A 49 -15.37 7.61 -5.36
N PRO A 50 -16.06 6.73 -6.09
CA PRO A 50 -17.50 6.82 -6.31
C PRO A 50 -18.27 6.98 -5.00
N ARG A 51 -19.24 7.89 -4.99
CA ARG A 51 -20.20 8.05 -3.91
C ARG A 51 -21.50 7.37 -4.30
N ILE A 52 -21.98 6.52 -3.43
CA ILE A 52 -23.16 5.70 -3.65
C ILE A 52 -24.20 6.11 -2.62
N SER A 53 -25.42 6.40 -3.07
CA SER A 53 -26.54 6.74 -2.21
C SER A 53 -27.63 5.70 -2.38
N ILE A 54 -28.03 5.03 -1.28
CA ILE A 54 -29.00 3.94 -1.30
C ILE A 54 -30.23 4.33 -0.50
N ASN A 55 -31.41 4.01 -1.04
CA ASN A 55 -32.70 4.22 -0.36
C ASN A 55 -32.90 3.18 0.74
N ALA A 56 -32.34 3.47 1.91
CA ALA A 56 -32.44 2.64 3.11
C ALA A 56 -32.51 3.52 4.36
N LYS A 57 -33.16 3.04 5.41
CA LYS A 57 -33.23 3.71 6.73
C LYS A 57 -32.08 3.34 7.65
N GLU A 58 -31.48 2.18 7.43
CA GLU A 58 -30.41 1.63 8.26
C GLU A 58 -29.28 1.08 7.39
N LYS A 59 -28.03 1.30 7.81
CA LYS A 59 -26.83 0.71 7.21
C LYS A 59 -26.04 -0.02 8.28
N LEU A 60 -25.81 -1.31 8.09
CA LEU A 60 -24.92 -2.13 8.91
C LEU A 60 -23.70 -2.56 8.10
N ILE A 61 -22.53 -2.50 8.73
CA ILE A 61 -21.27 -2.99 8.15
C ILE A 61 -20.81 -4.16 9.02
N ASN A 62 -20.80 -5.35 8.45
CA ASN A 62 -20.37 -6.57 9.11
C ASN A 62 -18.95 -6.93 8.64
N GLU A 63 -18.03 -7.08 9.57
CA GLU A 63 -16.70 -7.60 9.31
C GLU A 63 -16.73 -9.13 9.45
N VAL A 64 -17.02 -9.84 8.35
CA VAL A 64 -17.01 -11.31 8.29
C VAL A 64 -15.59 -11.82 8.19
N TYR A 65 -14.72 -11.08 7.48
CA TYR A 65 -13.30 -11.39 7.38
C TYR A 65 -12.58 -11.09 8.69
N GLU A 66 -11.86 -12.09 9.18
CA GLU A 66 -10.95 -11.95 10.32
C GLU A 66 -9.50 -11.92 9.86
N ILE A 67 -8.68 -11.03 10.44
CA ILE A 67 -7.26 -10.92 10.14
C ILE A 67 -6.55 -12.25 10.42
N ASN A 68 -5.87 -12.79 9.41
CA ASN A 68 -5.17 -14.05 9.53
C ASN A 68 -3.68 -13.82 9.90
N TYR A 69 -3.19 -14.59 10.87
CA TYR A 69 -1.82 -14.50 11.40
C TYR A 69 -0.88 -15.58 10.86
N VAL A 70 -1.38 -16.46 9.97
CA VAL A 70 -0.63 -17.60 9.44
C VAL A 70 -0.19 -17.32 8.00
N TYR A 71 1.04 -17.72 7.68
CA TYR A 71 1.54 -17.67 6.30
C TYR A 71 0.53 -18.31 5.32
N PRO A 72 0.26 -17.70 4.15
CA PRO A 72 0.95 -16.56 3.51
C PRO A 72 0.37 -15.17 3.84
N TYR A 73 -0.52 -15.03 4.79
CA TYR A 73 -1.20 -13.78 5.11
C TYR A 73 -0.27 -12.81 5.85
N ILE A 74 -0.32 -11.52 5.46
CA ILE A 74 0.51 -10.47 6.03
C ILE A 74 -0.28 -9.23 6.47
N ASP A 75 -1.60 -9.27 6.43
CA ASP A 75 -2.49 -8.16 6.80
C ASP A 75 -2.22 -7.64 8.22
N HIS A 76 -1.93 -8.55 9.17
CA HIS A 76 -1.56 -8.23 10.55
C HIS A 76 -0.25 -7.44 10.68
N SER A 77 0.61 -7.49 9.67
CA SER A 77 1.93 -6.84 9.68
C SER A 77 1.90 -5.40 9.16
N ILE A 78 0.74 -4.92 8.71
CA ILE A 78 0.55 -3.59 8.14
C ILE A 78 -0.13 -2.69 9.16
N LYS A 79 0.38 -1.45 9.31
CA LYS A 79 -0.13 -0.48 10.28
C LYS A 79 -1.64 -0.21 10.13
N ASN A 80 -2.09 -0.10 8.87
CA ASN A 80 -3.51 0.05 8.53
C ASN A 80 -3.92 -1.11 7.61
N PRO A 81 -4.42 -2.22 8.17
CA PRO A 81 -4.82 -3.40 7.40
C PRO A 81 -5.82 -3.09 6.29
N PRO A 82 -5.86 -3.90 5.21
CA PRO A 82 -6.77 -3.68 4.09
C PRO A 82 -8.25 -3.59 4.51
N ILE A 83 -8.67 -4.40 5.49
CA ILE A 83 -10.04 -4.37 6.02
C ILE A 83 -10.43 -3.01 6.59
N LEU A 84 -9.54 -2.32 7.31
CA LEU A 84 -9.82 -0.99 7.86
C LEU A 84 -9.97 0.05 6.74
N ARG A 85 -9.12 -0.02 5.71
CA ARG A 85 -9.20 0.87 4.54
C ARG A 85 -10.49 0.68 3.76
N LEU A 86 -10.91 -0.58 3.60
CA LEU A 86 -12.17 -0.93 2.95
C LEU A 86 -13.37 -0.41 3.74
N LYS A 87 -13.35 -0.59 5.07
CA LYS A 87 -14.39 -0.08 5.98
C LYS A 87 -14.47 1.45 5.98
N ASP A 88 -13.32 2.13 5.95
CA ASP A 88 -13.26 3.59 5.85
C ASP A 88 -13.91 4.09 4.56
N TRP A 89 -13.62 3.45 3.41
CA TRP A 89 -14.26 3.75 2.14
C TRP A 89 -15.78 3.54 2.22
N ILE A 90 -16.25 2.38 2.69
CA ILE A 90 -17.68 2.07 2.83
C ILE A 90 -18.37 3.11 3.72
N SER A 91 -17.74 3.49 4.82
CA SER A 91 -18.29 4.43 5.78
C SER A 91 -18.45 5.83 5.20
N GLN A 92 -17.47 6.29 4.41
CA GLN A 92 -17.40 7.65 3.87
C GLN A 92 -18.16 7.82 2.55
N ASN A 93 -18.18 6.78 1.71
CA ASN A 93 -18.66 6.90 0.33
C ASN A 93 -20.01 6.25 0.09
N ILE A 94 -20.47 5.37 0.98
CA ILE A 94 -21.80 4.76 0.86
C ILE A 94 -22.73 5.40 1.88
N SER A 95 -23.65 6.22 1.39
CA SER A 95 -24.64 6.94 2.17
C SER A 95 -26.01 6.28 2.06
N ILE A 96 -26.83 6.45 3.07
CA ILE A 96 -28.24 6.02 3.02
C ILE A 96 -29.17 7.22 3.20
N PHE A 97 -30.23 7.24 2.43
CA PHE A 97 -31.31 8.24 2.50
C PHE A 97 -32.63 7.54 2.25
N GLY A 98 -33.43 7.36 3.26
CA GLY A 98 -34.72 6.69 3.12
C GLY A 98 -35.41 6.46 4.46
N SER A 99 -36.69 6.03 4.40
CA SER A 99 -37.49 5.70 5.58
C SER A 99 -37.81 4.21 5.69
N GLN A 100 -37.46 3.44 4.69
CA GLN A 100 -37.69 2.00 4.58
C GLN A 100 -36.40 1.29 4.25
N ASN A 101 -36.42 -0.04 4.28
CA ASN A 101 -35.31 -0.92 3.93
C ASN A 101 -34.09 -0.85 4.86
N LYS A 102 -33.35 -1.91 4.87
CA LYS A 102 -32.12 -2.09 5.63
C LYS A 102 -31.02 -2.58 4.70
N LEU A 103 -29.90 -1.84 4.63
CA LEU A 103 -28.72 -2.22 3.90
C LEU A 103 -27.74 -2.92 4.83
N ILE A 104 -27.32 -4.12 4.50
CA ILE A 104 -26.24 -4.84 5.16
C ILE A 104 -25.08 -4.94 4.17
N ILE A 105 -23.88 -4.56 4.61
CA ILE A 105 -22.65 -4.64 3.83
C ILE A 105 -21.71 -5.58 4.56
N ASN A 106 -21.52 -6.77 4.01
CA ASN A 106 -20.63 -7.79 4.56
C ASN A 106 -19.25 -7.68 3.91
N ILE A 107 -18.21 -7.43 4.70
CA ILE A 107 -16.81 -7.54 4.24
C ILE A 107 -16.42 -9.01 4.38
N VAL A 108 -16.50 -9.77 3.26
CA VAL A 108 -16.30 -11.22 3.26
C VAL A 108 -14.82 -11.59 3.14
N ASP A 109 -14.05 -10.82 2.36
CA ASP A 109 -12.60 -10.98 2.28
C ASP A 109 -11.91 -9.61 2.13
N ALA A 110 -10.81 -9.44 2.84
CA ALA A 110 -9.93 -8.28 2.75
C ALA A 110 -8.46 -8.72 2.98
N SER A 111 -8.12 -9.87 2.41
CA SER A 111 -6.83 -10.53 2.66
C SER A 111 -5.70 -9.93 1.83
N LEU A 112 -4.52 -9.89 2.44
CA LEU A 112 -3.27 -9.58 1.76
C LEU A 112 -2.29 -10.72 2.00
N LYS A 113 -1.82 -11.33 0.91
CA LYS A 113 -0.91 -12.47 0.95
C LYS A 113 0.45 -12.08 0.39
N LYS A 114 1.49 -12.74 0.91
CA LYS A 114 2.87 -12.67 0.44
C LYS A 114 3.41 -14.07 0.21
N THR A 115 3.88 -14.34 -0.99
CA THR A 115 4.55 -15.60 -1.34
C THR A 115 5.90 -15.31 -2.01
N GLU A 116 6.73 -16.33 -2.13
CA GLU A 116 7.94 -16.25 -2.93
C GLU A 116 7.73 -16.95 -4.25
N ARG A 117 8.23 -16.35 -5.33
CA ARG A 117 8.23 -16.98 -6.66
C ARG A 117 9.55 -16.79 -7.39
N GLU A 118 9.79 -17.59 -8.40
CA GLU A 118 10.94 -17.41 -9.27
C GLU A 118 10.80 -16.13 -10.10
N ASN A 119 11.85 -15.29 -10.10
CA ASN A 119 11.92 -14.13 -10.96
C ASN A 119 12.26 -14.55 -12.39
N LYS A 120 11.26 -14.60 -13.27
CA LYS A 120 11.41 -15.02 -14.69
C LYS A 120 12.21 -14.03 -15.53
N ASN A 121 12.29 -12.76 -15.10
CA ASN A 121 12.97 -11.68 -15.83
C ASN A 121 14.37 -11.37 -15.27
N LYS A 122 14.93 -12.25 -14.45
CA LYS A 122 16.23 -12.04 -13.81
C LYS A 122 17.36 -11.87 -14.83
N LYS A 123 18.22 -10.88 -14.60
CA LYS A 123 19.52 -10.75 -15.25
C LYS A 123 20.53 -11.65 -14.53
N LYS A 124 21.67 -11.94 -15.20
CA LYS A 124 22.70 -12.90 -14.72
C LYS A 124 23.17 -12.70 -13.27
N TYR A 125 23.07 -11.47 -12.73
CA TYR A 125 23.53 -11.11 -11.38
C TYR A 125 22.39 -10.67 -10.46
N GLN A 126 21.11 -10.89 -10.83
CA GLN A 126 19.96 -10.56 -9.99
C GLN A 126 19.49 -11.77 -9.18
N GLU A 127 18.75 -11.49 -8.11
CA GLU A 127 18.11 -12.49 -7.27
C GLU A 127 17.23 -13.43 -8.09
N LYS A 128 17.33 -14.73 -7.78
CA LYS A 128 16.56 -15.79 -8.45
C LYS A 128 15.10 -15.78 -8.08
N THR A 129 14.76 -15.23 -6.93
CA THR A 129 13.42 -15.19 -6.38
C THR A 129 13.01 -13.77 -6.02
N GLU A 130 11.72 -13.52 -6.11
CA GLU A 130 11.09 -12.24 -5.75
C GLU A 130 9.91 -12.51 -4.80
N PHE A 131 9.47 -11.48 -4.09
CA PHE A 131 8.22 -11.53 -3.36
C PHE A 131 7.06 -11.20 -4.28
N PHE A 132 6.03 -12.01 -4.19
CA PHE A 132 4.75 -11.82 -4.86
C PHE A 132 3.70 -11.49 -3.82
N TYR A 133 2.98 -10.39 -4.03
CA TYR A 133 1.90 -9.94 -3.17
C TYR A 133 0.57 -10.02 -3.93
N GLU A 134 -0.45 -10.47 -3.23
CA GLU A 134 -1.81 -10.55 -3.74
C GLU A 134 -2.76 -9.95 -2.70
N ILE A 135 -3.58 -9.01 -3.13
CA ILE A 135 -4.71 -8.49 -2.34
C ILE A 135 -6.00 -9.01 -2.95
N HIS A 136 -6.93 -9.38 -2.08
CA HIS A 136 -8.28 -9.80 -2.44
C HIS A 136 -9.29 -9.03 -1.62
N PHE A 137 -10.25 -8.37 -2.30
CA PHE A 137 -11.44 -7.79 -1.68
C PHE A 137 -12.67 -8.48 -2.20
N LEU A 138 -13.57 -8.86 -1.28
CA LEU A 138 -14.90 -9.37 -1.56
C LEU A 138 -15.90 -8.72 -0.60
N ILE A 139 -16.86 -8.01 -1.18
CA ILE A 139 -17.93 -7.32 -0.46
C ILE A 139 -19.26 -7.86 -0.98
N GLU A 140 -20.15 -8.15 -0.05
CA GLU A 140 -21.53 -8.49 -0.32
C GLU A 140 -22.45 -7.38 0.17
N PHE A 141 -23.33 -6.92 -0.71
CA PHE A 141 -24.40 -5.95 -0.40
C PHE A 141 -25.72 -6.69 -0.37
N GLU A 142 -26.43 -6.59 0.72
CA GLU A 142 -27.76 -7.18 0.91
C GLU A 142 -28.75 -6.08 1.29
N LEU A 143 -29.86 -6.03 0.59
CA LEU A 143 -30.97 -5.12 0.90
C LEU A 143 -32.17 -5.90 1.36
N TYR A 144 -32.72 -5.53 2.51
CA TYR A 144 -33.88 -6.14 3.11
C TYR A 144 -35.02 -5.11 3.25
N ASP A 145 -36.26 -5.58 3.14
CA ASP A 145 -37.43 -4.77 3.49
C ASP A 145 -37.65 -4.70 5.01
N ASP A 146 -38.68 -3.97 5.42
CA ASP A 146 -39.04 -3.82 6.83
C ASP A 146 -39.53 -5.13 7.50
N ASN A 147 -39.86 -6.14 6.71
CA ASN A 147 -40.29 -7.47 7.16
C ASN A 147 -39.13 -8.49 7.15
N ASN A 148 -37.89 -8.04 6.92
CA ASN A 148 -36.71 -8.84 6.76
C ASN A 148 -36.74 -9.80 5.54
N PHE A 149 -37.48 -9.49 4.48
CA PHE A 149 -37.33 -10.17 3.21
C PHE A 149 -36.19 -9.56 2.41
N MET A 150 -35.32 -10.40 1.86
CA MET A 150 -34.23 -9.96 1.00
C MET A 150 -34.80 -9.47 -0.32
N LEU A 151 -34.55 -8.20 -0.64
CA LEU A 151 -34.98 -7.56 -1.88
C LEU A 151 -33.92 -7.73 -2.98
N ALA A 152 -32.66 -7.60 -2.63
CA ALA A 152 -31.54 -7.75 -3.55
C ALA A 152 -30.25 -8.13 -2.83
N THR A 153 -29.36 -8.82 -3.57
CA THR A 153 -27.99 -9.10 -3.12
C THR A 153 -27.02 -8.96 -4.28
N ILE A 154 -25.81 -8.46 -4.00
CA ILE A 154 -24.74 -8.28 -4.99
C ILE A 154 -23.39 -8.60 -4.33
N ASN A 155 -22.53 -9.26 -5.10
CA ASN A 155 -21.15 -9.54 -4.70
C ASN A 155 -20.18 -8.77 -5.60
N ALA A 156 -19.39 -7.87 -5.01
CA ALA A 156 -18.30 -7.19 -5.67
C ALA A 156 -16.97 -7.81 -5.24
N GLU A 157 -16.18 -8.25 -6.20
CA GLU A 157 -14.90 -8.91 -5.97
C GLU A 157 -13.81 -8.27 -6.82
N THR A 158 -12.62 -8.05 -6.23
CA THR A 158 -11.42 -7.67 -6.96
C THR A 158 -10.18 -8.37 -6.42
N LYS A 159 -9.23 -8.64 -7.33
CA LYS A 159 -7.90 -9.17 -7.00
C LYS A 159 -6.85 -8.36 -7.72
N ARG A 160 -5.84 -7.92 -6.99
CA ARG A 160 -4.66 -7.25 -7.52
C ARG A 160 -3.39 -7.91 -7.05
N THR A 161 -2.36 -7.85 -7.87
CA THR A 161 -1.06 -8.46 -7.55
C THR A 161 0.07 -7.51 -7.90
N THR A 162 1.16 -7.60 -7.15
CA THR A 162 2.42 -6.91 -7.45
C THR A 162 3.61 -7.75 -7.01
N THR A 163 4.81 -7.34 -7.39
CA THR A 163 6.05 -7.99 -6.98
C THR A 163 7.05 -7.01 -6.43
N SER A 164 7.96 -7.48 -5.62
CA SER A 164 9.12 -6.70 -5.22
C SER A 164 10.37 -7.58 -5.16
N ASN A 165 11.53 -6.94 -5.29
CA ASN A 165 12.78 -7.60 -4.94
C ASN A 165 12.80 -7.95 -3.45
N LYS A 166 13.59 -8.95 -3.07
CA LYS A 166 13.72 -9.36 -1.65
C LYS A 166 14.40 -8.31 -0.78
N PHE A 167 15.37 -7.61 -1.36
CA PHE A 167 16.21 -6.63 -0.67
C PHE A 167 15.80 -5.21 -1.05
N ILE A 168 14.66 -4.78 -0.52
CA ILE A 168 14.16 -3.40 -0.62
C ILE A 168 14.11 -2.77 0.76
N SER A 169 14.14 -1.45 0.83
CA SER A 169 13.96 -0.73 2.09
C SER A 169 12.55 -0.95 2.66
N LEU A 170 12.41 -0.77 3.98
CA LEU A 170 11.10 -0.86 4.62
C LEU A 170 10.12 0.18 4.05
N ILE A 171 10.59 1.40 3.79
CA ILE A 171 9.80 2.49 3.21
C ILE A 171 9.30 2.12 1.81
N GLU A 172 10.16 1.54 0.98
CA GLU A 172 9.79 1.08 -0.37
C GLU A 172 8.77 -0.06 -0.31
N LYS A 173 8.95 -1.01 0.61
CA LYS A 173 7.99 -2.09 0.84
C LYS A 173 6.62 -1.55 1.25
N GLU A 174 6.56 -0.62 2.22
CA GLU A 174 5.31 0.02 2.64
C GLU A 174 4.64 0.73 1.46
N ARG A 175 5.40 1.49 0.66
CA ARG A 175 4.87 2.17 -0.53
C ARG A 175 4.27 1.19 -1.54
N ILE A 176 4.96 0.08 -1.84
CA ILE A 176 4.46 -0.95 -2.77
C ILE A 176 3.15 -1.54 -2.27
N LEU A 177 3.06 -1.86 -0.98
CA LEU A 177 1.87 -2.44 -0.38
C LEU A 177 0.72 -1.44 -0.32
N ASP A 178 0.97 -0.20 0.10
CA ASP A 178 -0.04 0.86 0.11
C ASP A 178 -0.56 1.16 -1.31
N THR A 179 0.31 1.18 -2.32
CA THR A 179 -0.11 1.34 -3.72
C THR A 179 -0.99 0.18 -4.18
N LEU A 180 -0.60 -1.07 -3.88
CA LEU A 180 -1.39 -2.24 -4.21
C LEU A 180 -2.79 -2.21 -3.56
N ILE A 181 -2.86 -1.81 -2.28
CA ILE A 181 -4.13 -1.70 -1.56
C ILE A 181 -4.99 -0.56 -2.15
N LEU A 182 -4.39 0.59 -2.46
CA LEU A 182 -5.10 1.71 -3.06
C LEU A 182 -5.69 1.34 -4.43
N ASP A 183 -4.89 0.72 -5.30
CA ASP A 183 -5.35 0.27 -6.62
C ASP A 183 -6.51 -0.73 -6.52
N ALA A 184 -6.42 -1.67 -5.57
CA ALA A 184 -7.50 -2.62 -5.32
C ALA A 184 -8.76 -1.93 -4.76
N LEU A 185 -8.59 -0.91 -3.92
CA LEU A 185 -9.69 -0.12 -3.37
C LEU A 185 -10.40 0.69 -4.46
N ILE A 186 -9.67 1.27 -5.39
CA ILE A 186 -10.23 1.95 -6.56
C ILE A 186 -11.06 0.95 -7.40
N ASP A 187 -10.50 -0.22 -7.70
CA ASP A 187 -11.21 -1.23 -8.49
C ASP A 187 -12.49 -1.71 -7.82
N ILE A 188 -12.44 -2.06 -6.54
CA ILE A 188 -13.62 -2.56 -5.83
C ILE A 188 -14.69 -1.48 -5.72
N SER A 189 -14.29 -0.22 -5.56
CA SER A 189 -15.22 0.90 -5.50
C SER A 189 -15.95 1.13 -6.82
N LEU A 190 -15.24 1.11 -7.94
CA LEU A 190 -15.81 1.24 -9.29
C LEU A 190 -16.71 0.05 -9.61
N LYS A 191 -16.28 -1.17 -9.29
CA LYS A 191 -17.06 -2.38 -9.54
C LYS A 191 -18.33 -2.43 -8.70
N SER A 192 -18.25 -1.99 -7.43
CA SER A 192 -19.42 -1.88 -6.58
C SER A 192 -20.44 -0.88 -7.14
N ASP A 193 -19.98 0.29 -7.59
CA ASP A 193 -20.84 1.31 -8.20
C ASP A 193 -21.54 0.78 -9.46
N GLU A 194 -20.78 0.11 -10.35
CA GLU A 194 -21.32 -0.52 -11.58
C GLU A 194 -22.37 -1.58 -11.27
N LEU A 195 -22.08 -2.51 -10.37
CA LEU A 195 -22.98 -3.61 -10.02
C LEU A 195 -24.24 -3.09 -9.31
N LEU A 196 -24.11 -2.12 -8.41
CA LEU A 196 -25.25 -1.50 -7.75
C LEU A 196 -26.17 -0.80 -8.76
N LYS A 197 -25.60 -0.04 -9.70
CA LYS A 197 -26.37 0.60 -10.79
C LYS A 197 -27.06 -0.40 -11.71
N THR A 198 -26.45 -1.55 -11.94
CA THR A 198 -26.99 -2.57 -12.84
C THR A 198 -28.10 -3.39 -12.19
N HIS A 199 -27.92 -3.78 -10.92
CA HIS A 199 -28.79 -4.77 -10.27
C HIS A 199 -29.65 -4.21 -9.15
N MET A 200 -29.37 -3.00 -8.66
CA MET A 200 -30.10 -2.35 -7.57
C MET A 200 -30.53 -0.91 -7.92
N SER A 201 -30.64 -0.60 -9.24
CA SER A 201 -30.96 0.75 -9.71
C SER A 201 -32.25 1.34 -9.10
N GLU A 202 -33.24 0.52 -8.81
CA GLU A 202 -34.50 0.96 -8.19
C GLU A 202 -34.32 1.50 -6.76
N TYR A 203 -33.23 1.13 -6.10
CA TYR A 203 -32.89 1.50 -4.73
C TYR A 203 -31.79 2.55 -4.63
N LEU A 204 -31.26 3.03 -5.76
CA LEU A 204 -30.27 4.12 -5.81
C LEU A 204 -30.95 5.49 -5.88
N LEU A 205 -30.26 6.52 -5.34
CA LEU A 205 -30.73 7.90 -5.31
C LEU A 205 -29.84 8.82 -6.13
#